data_10c8a57c45859663f256a202787fea51
#
_entry.id   10c8a57c45859663f256a202787fea51
#
_cell.length_a   1.000
_cell.length_b   1.000
_cell.length_c   1.000
_cell.angle_alpha   90.00
_cell.angle_beta   90.00
_cell.angle_gamma   90.00
#
_symmetry.space_group_name_H-M   'P 1'
#
loop_
_entity.id
_entity.type
_entity.pdbx_description
1 polymer ?
#
loop_
_entity_poly.entity_id
_entity_poly.type
_entity_poly.pdbx_seq_one_letter_code
_entity_poly.pdbx_strand_id
1 'polypeptide(L)'
;MGQKVLFETALTDVKSTDVEGVGMLRDEGDGRIYRWVKNRNATAFTAKQPVCYDVGNVGTNALFQSVNSPVTADLMVQAGIALTAIAASGGNCYGWVQVEGYCQDALVATPNTTAGGITAAIAVGSTLVCVDAKTALAHESVAATHPVYSNHFIALETLAAATPSVATAKDVLVKCL
;
A
#
# COMPACT_ATOMS: atom_id res chain seq x y z
N MET A 1 -34.16 -3.73 -6.18
CA MET A 1 -33.09 -4.10 -7.12
C MET A 1 -31.93 -3.16 -6.87
N GLY A 2 -30.78 -3.66 -6.41
CA GLY A 2 -29.56 -2.84 -6.26
C GLY A 2 -29.05 -2.45 -7.64
N GLN A 3 -28.76 -1.18 -7.84
CA GLN A 3 -28.11 -0.71 -9.06
C GLN A 3 -26.69 -1.26 -9.07
N LYS A 4 -26.34 -2.06 -10.08
CA LYS A 4 -24.94 -2.51 -10.26
C LYS A 4 -24.14 -1.31 -10.73
N VAL A 5 -23.22 -0.85 -9.90
CA VAL A 5 -22.26 0.19 -10.30
C VAL A 5 -21.34 -0.44 -11.34
N LEU A 6 -21.35 0.10 -12.55
CA LEU A 6 -20.41 -0.29 -13.60
C LEU A 6 -19.22 0.65 -13.54
N PHE A 7 -18.04 0.10 -13.32
CA PHE A 7 -16.79 0.84 -13.38
C PHE A 7 -16.33 0.96 -14.84
N GLU A 8 -15.80 2.12 -15.21
CA GLU A 8 -15.31 2.39 -16.57
C GLU A 8 -13.91 1.77 -16.79
N THR A 9 -13.19 1.51 -15.70
CA THR A 9 -11.81 1.04 -15.75
C THR A 9 -11.67 -0.41 -15.27
N ALA A 10 -10.71 -1.14 -15.83
CA ALA A 10 -10.21 -2.37 -15.24
C ALA A 10 -9.35 -2.04 -14.01
N LEU A 11 -9.17 -3.02 -13.10
CA LEU A 11 -8.35 -2.85 -11.89
C LEU A 11 -6.88 -2.54 -12.21
N THR A 12 -6.41 -2.89 -13.40
CA THR A 12 -5.04 -2.63 -13.87
C THR A 12 -4.88 -1.33 -14.64
N ASP A 13 -5.98 -0.61 -14.89
CA ASP A 13 -5.93 0.65 -15.64
C ASP A 13 -5.36 1.78 -14.82
N VAL A 14 -4.62 2.65 -15.48
CA VAL A 14 -4.18 3.96 -14.99
C VAL A 14 -4.62 5.06 -15.93
N LYS A 15 -5.03 6.20 -15.41
CA LYS A 15 -5.58 7.31 -16.22
C LYS A 15 -4.89 8.63 -15.86
N SER A 16 -4.91 9.57 -16.80
CA SER A 16 -4.44 10.95 -16.59
C SER A 16 -5.53 11.85 -15.99
N THR A 17 -6.78 11.40 -16.05
CA THR A 17 -7.97 12.12 -15.53
C THR A 17 -8.73 11.23 -14.56
N ASP A 18 -9.48 11.86 -13.68
CA ASP A 18 -10.35 11.16 -12.72
C ASP A 18 -11.63 10.71 -13.43
N VAL A 19 -11.69 9.43 -13.78
CA VAL A 19 -12.85 8.84 -14.50
C VAL A 19 -13.82 8.10 -13.59
N GLU A 20 -13.34 7.61 -12.44
CA GLU A 20 -14.16 6.85 -11.48
C GLU A 20 -14.65 7.70 -10.30
N GLY A 21 -14.04 8.85 -10.07
CA GLY A 21 -14.22 9.65 -8.87
C GLY A 21 -13.29 9.18 -7.74
N VAL A 22 -12.26 10.00 -7.42
CA VAL A 22 -11.30 9.66 -6.36
C VAL A 22 -12.00 9.36 -5.04
N GLY A 23 -11.57 8.29 -4.37
CA GLY A 23 -12.20 7.77 -3.17
C GLY A 23 -13.26 6.68 -3.42
N MET A 24 -13.69 6.46 -4.67
CA MET A 24 -14.64 5.41 -5.03
C MET A 24 -14.12 4.03 -4.62
N LEU A 25 -14.98 3.25 -3.99
CA LEU A 25 -14.71 1.86 -3.61
C LEU A 25 -15.30 0.91 -4.64
N ARG A 26 -14.54 -0.12 -4.95
CA ARG A 26 -14.94 -1.24 -5.80
C ARG A 26 -14.74 -2.55 -5.04
N ASP A 27 -15.85 -3.24 -4.79
CA ASP A 27 -15.89 -4.58 -4.19
C ASP A 27 -16.02 -5.62 -5.31
N GLU A 28 -15.08 -6.55 -5.38
CA GLU A 28 -15.10 -7.65 -6.36
C GLU A 28 -15.97 -8.85 -5.91
N GLY A 29 -16.51 -8.81 -4.68
CA GLY A 29 -17.37 -9.86 -4.15
C GLY A 29 -16.62 -11.12 -3.69
N ASP A 30 -15.30 -11.11 -3.75
CA ASP A 30 -14.42 -12.19 -3.27
C ASP A 30 -13.64 -11.82 -1.99
N GLY A 31 -14.09 -10.76 -1.31
CA GLY A 31 -13.47 -10.20 -0.12
C GLY A 31 -12.31 -9.24 -0.42
N ARG A 32 -12.09 -8.88 -1.67
CA ARG A 32 -11.13 -7.86 -2.07
C ARG A 32 -11.82 -6.55 -2.38
N ILE A 33 -11.38 -5.47 -1.74
CA ILE A 33 -11.89 -4.13 -1.95
C ILE A 33 -10.77 -3.23 -2.44
N TYR A 34 -11.08 -2.41 -3.42
CA TYR A 34 -10.16 -1.48 -4.06
C TYR A 34 -10.69 -0.05 -3.95
N ARG A 35 -9.76 0.92 -3.94
CA ARG A 35 -10.09 2.34 -3.92
C ARG A 35 -9.42 3.04 -5.09
N TRP A 36 -10.20 3.85 -5.81
CA TRP A 36 -9.66 4.72 -6.85
C TRP A 36 -9.01 5.94 -6.22
N VAL A 37 -7.74 6.16 -6.53
CA VAL A 37 -6.93 7.19 -5.88
C VAL A 37 -6.09 7.96 -6.88
N LYS A 38 -5.60 9.13 -6.46
CA LYS A 38 -4.63 9.93 -7.19
C LYS A 38 -3.27 9.82 -6.55
N ASN A 39 -2.24 9.47 -7.32
CA ASN A 39 -0.85 9.66 -6.90
C ASN A 39 -0.51 11.16 -6.93
N ARG A 40 -0.22 11.73 -5.78
CA ARG A 40 0.23 13.14 -5.66
C ARG A 40 1.74 13.27 -5.52
N ASN A 41 2.46 12.17 -5.41
CA ASN A 41 3.89 12.17 -5.32
C ASN A 41 4.54 12.65 -6.64
N ALA A 42 5.67 13.33 -6.52
CA ALA A 42 6.54 13.64 -7.66
C ALA A 42 7.21 12.39 -8.26
N THR A 43 7.10 11.23 -7.59
CA THR A 43 7.65 9.95 -8.00
C THR A 43 6.52 8.98 -8.36
N ALA A 44 6.72 8.19 -9.42
CA ALA A 44 5.79 7.11 -9.76
C ALA A 44 5.83 5.99 -8.73
N PHE A 45 4.70 5.34 -8.50
CA PHE A 45 4.65 4.08 -7.74
C PHE A 45 5.00 2.92 -8.67
N THR A 46 5.67 1.93 -8.12
CA THR A 46 5.82 0.64 -8.77
C THR A 46 4.59 -0.24 -8.49
N ALA A 47 4.36 -1.23 -9.34
CA ALA A 47 3.33 -2.22 -9.06
C ALA A 47 3.62 -2.93 -7.72
N LYS A 48 2.55 -3.21 -6.98
CA LYS A 48 2.60 -3.93 -5.69
C LYS A 48 3.31 -3.19 -4.54
N GLN A 49 3.62 -1.92 -4.74
CA GLN A 49 4.18 -1.04 -3.70
C GLN A 49 3.11 -0.68 -2.67
N PRO A 50 3.45 -0.66 -1.35
CA PRO A 50 2.60 -0.07 -0.34
C PRO A 50 2.55 1.45 -0.49
N VAL A 51 1.39 2.03 -0.21
CA VAL A 51 1.15 3.48 -0.25
C VAL A 51 0.41 3.95 0.99
N CYS A 52 0.62 5.20 1.36
CA CYS A 52 -0.06 5.87 2.47
C CYS A 52 -0.98 6.98 1.94
N TYR A 53 -2.03 7.33 2.69
CA TYR A 53 -2.81 8.51 2.36
C TYR A 53 -1.99 9.78 2.59
N ASP A 54 -2.14 10.74 1.69
CA ASP A 54 -1.46 12.05 1.77
C ASP A 54 -2.17 12.93 2.81
N VAL A 55 -1.75 12.83 4.06
CA VAL A 55 -2.33 13.57 5.19
C VAL A 55 -1.92 15.03 5.18
N GLY A 56 -0.74 15.36 4.65
CA GLY A 56 -0.22 16.72 4.61
C GLY A 56 -1.05 17.69 3.75
N ASN A 57 -1.90 17.18 2.87
CA ASN A 57 -2.71 17.95 1.93
C ASN A 57 -4.23 17.91 2.22
N VAL A 58 -4.63 17.59 3.44
CA VAL A 58 -6.04 17.46 3.86
C VAL A 58 -6.87 18.72 3.57
N GLY A 59 -6.25 19.90 3.51
CA GLY A 59 -6.95 21.15 3.20
C GLY A 59 -7.38 21.31 1.73
N THR A 60 -6.80 20.54 0.82
CA THR A 60 -7.06 20.62 -0.63
C THR A 60 -7.64 19.34 -1.22
N ASN A 61 -7.55 18.22 -0.50
CA ASN A 61 -8.09 16.95 -0.93
C ASN A 61 -8.65 16.21 0.28
N ALA A 62 -9.81 15.62 0.11
CA ALA A 62 -10.37 14.79 1.15
C ALA A 62 -9.44 13.59 1.43
N LEU A 63 -9.29 13.24 2.70
CA LEU A 63 -8.70 12.00 3.14
C LEU A 63 -9.31 10.84 2.32
N PHE A 64 -8.52 9.82 2.02
CA PHE A 64 -8.89 8.68 1.18
C PHE A 64 -8.99 8.93 -0.34
N GLN A 65 -8.63 10.12 -0.82
CA GLN A 65 -8.63 10.43 -2.26
C GLN A 65 -7.23 10.44 -2.87
N SER A 66 -6.24 10.88 -2.11
CA SER A 66 -4.86 11.04 -2.56
C SER A 66 -3.92 10.15 -1.78
N VAL A 67 -2.93 9.59 -2.47
CA VAL A 67 -1.90 8.74 -1.87
C VAL A 67 -0.51 9.21 -2.21
N ASN A 68 0.43 8.91 -1.32
CA ASN A 68 1.86 9.13 -1.43
C ASN A 68 2.64 7.84 -1.26
N SER A 69 3.92 7.84 -1.69
CA SER A 69 4.89 6.89 -1.14
C SER A 69 4.96 7.06 0.38
N PRO A 70 5.29 6.01 1.14
CA PRO A 70 5.45 6.14 2.58
C PRO A 70 6.47 7.25 2.92
N VAL A 71 6.01 8.26 3.64
CA VAL A 71 6.84 9.34 4.21
C VAL A 71 6.48 9.49 5.68
N THR A 72 7.42 9.98 6.50
CA THR A 72 7.26 10.02 7.96
C THR A 72 5.92 10.63 8.42
N ALA A 73 5.45 11.66 7.74
CA ALA A 73 4.19 12.34 8.09
C ALA A 73 2.94 11.48 7.84
N ASP A 74 3.01 10.53 6.89
CA ASP A 74 1.86 9.77 6.40
C ASP A 74 1.85 8.31 6.87
N LEU A 75 2.92 7.83 7.55
CA LEU A 75 3.07 6.42 7.95
C LEU A 75 1.92 5.89 8.81
N MET A 76 1.27 6.76 9.55
CA MET A 76 0.15 6.39 10.44
C MET A 76 -1.14 6.07 9.68
N VAL A 77 -1.24 6.48 8.41
CA VAL A 77 -2.48 6.37 7.63
C VAL A 77 -2.20 5.56 6.36
N GLN A 78 -2.00 4.28 6.55
CA GLN A 78 -1.70 3.35 5.47
C GLN A 78 -2.92 3.19 4.56
N ALA A 79 -2.70 3.32 3.25
CA ALA A 79 -3.79 3.30 2.26
C ALA A 79 -3.99 1.92 1.63
N GLY A 80 -2.93 1.13 1.51
CA GLY A 80 -3.01 -0.19 0.89
C GLY A 80 -1.86 -0.48 -0.08
N ILE A 81 -2.14 -1.29 -1.08
CA ILE A 81 -1.16 -1.76 -2.07
C ILE A 81 -1.57 -1.29 -3.47
N ALA A 82 -0.70 -0.57 -4.17
CA ALA A 82 -0.93 -0.18 -5.57
C ALA A 82 -0.95 -1.43 -6.46
N LEU A 83 -2.02 -1.63 -7.24
CA LEU A 83 -2.13 -2.83 -8.07
C LEU A 83 -1.15 -2.82 -9.25
N THR A 84 -0.94 -1.65 -9.82
CA THR A 84 -0.08 -1.42 -10.98
C THR A 84 0.85 -0.25 -10.71
N ALA A 85 1.78 -0.01 -11.61
CA ALA A 85 2.57 1.21 -11.60
C ALA A 85 1.66 2.41 -11.88
N ILE A 86 1.67 3.41 -11.01
CA ILE A 86 0.90 4.65 -11.13
C ILE A 86 1.89 5.80 -11.31
N ALA A 87 1.79 6.52 -12.43
CA ALA A 87 2.73 7.59 -12.74
C ALA A 87 2.73 8.70 -11.67
N ALA A 88 3.78 9.50 -11.66
CA ALA A 88 3.88 10.70 -10.85
C ALA A 88 2.75 11.69 -11.16
N SER A 89 2.50 12.60 -10.23
CA SER A 89 1.56 13.71 -10.41
C SER A 89 1.84 14.45 -11.73
N GLY A 90 0.81 14.58 -12.57
CA GLY A 90 0.92 15.19 -13.91
C GLY A 90 0.96 14.19 -15.08
N GLY A 91 1.15 12.90 -14.81
CA GLY A 91 1.02 11.82 -15.80
C GLY A 91 -0.28 11.02 -15.62
N ASN A 92 -0.25 9.72 -15.97
CA ASN A 92 -1.33 8.78 -15.67
C ASN A 92 -1.31 8.45 -14.16
N CYS A 93 -1.73 9.42 -13.37
CA CYS A 93 -1.56 9.42 -11.91
C CYS A 93 -2.77 8.91 -11.14
N TYR A 94 -3.83 8.47 -11.81
CA TYR A 94 -4.99 7.84 -11.18
C TYR A 94 -4.95 6.33 -11.36
N GLY A 95 -5.30 5.56 -10.34
CA GLY A 95 -5.29 4.11 -10.39
C GLY A 95 -5.93 3.46 -9.16
N TRP A 96 -6.02 2.14 -9.18
CA TRP A 96 -6.61 1.35 -8.11
C TRP A 96 -5.56 0.92 -7.08
N VAL A 97 -5.91 1.08 -5.81
CA VAL A 97 -5.16 0.59 -4.65
C VAL A 97 -6.03 -0.42 -3.93
N GLN A 98 -5.47 -1.59 -3.62
CA GLN A 98 -6.16 -2.59 -2.81
C GLN A 98 -6.13 -2.14 -1.36
N VAL A 99 -7.31 -2.00 -0.76
CA VAL A 99 -7.49 -1.50 0.62
C VAL A 99 -7.93 -2.61 1.57
N GLU A 100 -8.43 -3.73 1.06
CA GLU A 100 -8.84 -4.89 1.85
C GLU A 100 -8.67 -6.20 1.10
N GLY A 101 -8.49 -7.29 1.88
CA GLY A 101 -8.48 -8.67 1.41
C GLY A 101 -7.11 -9.22 1.07
N TYR A 102 -7.09 -10.41 0.49
CA TYR A 102 -5.88 -11.10 0.06
C TYR A 102 -5.21 -10.35 -1.10
N CYS A 103 -3.95 -10.02 -0.92
CA CYS A 103 -3.12 -9.38 -1.95
C CYS A 103 -1.93 -10.27 -2.28
N GLN A 104 -1.89 -10.72 -3.53
CA GLN A 104 -0.79 -11.49 -4.07
C GLN A 104 0.37 -10.58 -4.48
N ASP A 105 1.60 -11.04 -4.25
CA ASP A 105 2.83 -10.41 -4.72
C ASP A 105 3.10 -8.99 -4.19
N ALA A 106 2.57 -8.61 -3.02
CA ALA A 106 2.94 -7.35 -2.40
C ALA A 106 4.44 -7.26 -2.14
N LEU A 107 5.04 -6.10 -2.33
CA LEU A 107 6.47 -5.91 -2.08
C LEU A 107 6.74 -5.87 -0.57
N VAL A 108 7.51 -6.85 -0.09
CA VAL A 108 7.95 -6.98 1.30
C VAL A 108 9.47 -6.99 1.36
N ALA A 109 10.05 -6.12 2.18
CA ALA A 109 11.50 -6.05 2.37
C ALA A 109 11.97 -7.22 3.26
N THR A 110 13.04 -7.90 2.83
CA THR A 110 13.68 -8.91 3.68
C THR A 110 14.28 -8.24 4.91
N PRO A 111 14.13 -8.82 6.10
CA PRO A 111 14.80 -8.33 7.29
C PRO A 111 16.32 -8.27 7.09
N ASN A 112 16.96 -7.19 7.57
CA ASN A 112 18.40 -6.99 7.41
C ASN A 112 19.13 -7.31 8.72
N THR A 113 20.12 -8.20 8.66
CA THR A 113 20.87 -8.65 9.81
C THR A 113 21.99 -7.69 10.26
N THR A 114 22.33 -6.66 9.46
CA THR A 114 23.61 -5.93 9.64
C THR A 114 23.48 -4.51 10.19
N ALA A 115 22.33 -3.87 10.17
CA ALA A 115 22.23 -2.42 10.42
C ALA A 115 21.17 -2.04 11.46
N GLY A 116 21.20 -2.63 12.65
CA GLY A 116 20.25 -2.26 13.73
C GLY A 116 18.77 -2.47 13.35
N GLY A 117 18.56 -3.14 12.22
CA GLY A 117 17.25 -3.50 11.71
C GLY A 117 16.76 -4.81 12.31
N ILE A 118 15.57 -5.20 11.92
CA ILE A 118 14.94 -6.43 12.37
C ILE A 118 15.73 -7.60 11.84
N THR A 119 16.32 -8.37 12.73
CA THR A 119 17.12 -9.56 12.39
C THR A 119 16.28 -10.83 12.30
N ALA A 120 15.04 -10.80 12.79
CA ALA A 120 14.16 -11.95 12.79
C ALA A 120 13.50 -12.15 11.42
N ALA A 121 13.42 -13.39 10.96
CA ALA A 121 12.64 -13.76 9.79
C ALA A 121 11.17 -13.35 9.99
N ILE A 122 10.51 -12.95 8.91
CA ILE A 122 9.07 -12.72 8.92
C ILE A 122 8.39 -14.08 8.92
N ALA A 123 7.54 -14.31 9.90
CA ALA A 123 6.70 -15.50 9.98
C ALA A 123 5.29 -15.21 9.43
N VAL A 124 4.57 -16.26 9.09
CA VAL A 124 3.12 -16.15 8.80
C VAL A 124 2.43 -15.53 10.02
N GLY A 125 1.54 -14.56 9.80
CA GLY A 125 0.85 -13.82 10.84
C GLY A 125 1.61 -12.62 11.40
N SER A 126 2.86 -12.39 10.98
CA SER A 126 3.62 -11.18 11.36
C SER A 126 2.93 -9.93 10.83
N THR A 127 2.88 -8.90 11.65
CA THR A 127 2.45 -7.56 11.23
C THR A 127 3.49 -6.89 10.38
N LEU A 128 3.06 -6.33 9.26
CA LEU A 128 3.89 -5.57 8.34
C LEU A 128 3.43 -4.11 8.32
N VAL A 129 4.36 -3.20 8.10
CA VAL A 129 4.13 -1.76 8.11
C VAL A 129 4.80 -1.07 6.93
N CYS A 130 4.26 0.09 6.55
CA CYS A 130 4.97 1.03 5.69
C CYS A 130 6.17 1.61 6.43
N VAL A 131 7.26 1.84 5.72
CA VAL A 131 8.48 2.44 6.27
C VAL A 131 8.85 3.66 5.44
N ASP A 132 9.32 4.71 6.13
CA ASP A 132 9.74 5.96 5.51
C ASP A 132 10.72 5.74 4.35
N ALA A 133 10.44 6.40 3.24
CA ALA A 133 11.23 6.35 2.01
C ALA A 133 11.45 4.93 1.43
N LYS A 134 10.60 3.95 1.78
CA LYS A 134 10.68 2.59 1.24
C LYS A 134 9.51 2.27 0.32
N THR A 135 9.78 1.44 -0.68
CA THR A 135 8.80 0.96 -1.66
C THR A 135 8.27 -0.44 -1.33
N ALA A 136 8.60 -0.96 -0.15
CA ALA A 136 8.20 -2.28 0.31
C ALA A 136 7.76 -2.22 1.77
N LEU A 137 6.85 -3.09 2.16
CA LEU A 137 6.48 -3.32 3.56
C LEU A 137 7.67 -3.88 4.33
N ALA A 138 7.78 -3.55 5.60
CA ALA A 138 8.75 -4.15 6.50
C ALA A 138 8.05 -4.81 7.69
N HIS A 139 8.74 -5.79 8.30
CA HIS A 139 8.29 -6.40 9.55
C HIS A 139 8.27 -5.33 10.64
N GLU A 140 7.18 -5.26 11.38
CA GLU A 140 7.11 -4.43 12.57
C GLU A 140 8.03 -5.01 13.65
N SER A 141 9.10 -4.30 13.96
CA SER A 141 9.99 -4.68 15.04
C SER A 141 9.39 -4.26 16.37
N VAL A 142 9.34 -5.19 17.31
CA VAL A 142 9.01 -4.92 18.72
C VAL A 142 10.07 -4.04 19.41
N ALA A 143 11.14 -3.68 18.71
CA ALA A 143 12.20 -2.82 19.21
C ALA A 143 11.77 -1.34 19.18
N ALA A 144 11.08 -0.97 20.19
CA ALA A 144 11.26 0.23 21.03
C ALA A 144 10.90 1.62 20.51
N THR A 145 10.63 1.93 19.25
CA THR A 145 10.41 3.34 18.85
C THR A 145 9.22 3.61 17.96
N HIS A 146 8.56 2.60 17.46
CA HIS A 146 7.32 2.76 16.73
C HIS A 146 6.20 2.02 17.46
N PRO A 147 5.22 2.74 17.99
CA PRO A 147 4.07 2.09 18.59
C PRO A 147 3.35 1.24 17.54
N VAL A 148 2.94 0.04 17.93
CA VAL A 148 2.11 -0.88 17.12
C VAL A 148 0.76 -0.22 16.90
N TYR A 149 0.61 0.55 15.83
CA TYR A 149 -0.61 1.34 15.64
C TYR A 149 -1.62 0.72 14.71
N SER A 150 -1.23 -0.33 13.95
CA SER A 150 -2.23 -0.85 13.03
C SER A 150 -1.84 -2.20 12.42
N ASN A 151 -2.68 -3.19 12.60
CA ASN A 151 -2.62 -4.46 11.86
C ASN A 151 -3.11 -4.27 10.41
N HIS A 152 -2.59 -3.29 9.68
CA HIS A 152 -3.04 -3.00 8.32
C HIS A 152 -2.55 -4.02 7.29
N PHE A 153 -1.40 -4.64 7.54
CA PHE A 153 -0.87 -5.68 6.68
C PHE A 153 -0.38 -6.86 7.52
N ILE A 154 -0.75 -8.05 7.10
CA ILE A 154 -0.37 -9.30 7.78
C ILE A 154 0.32 -10.19 6.75
N ALA A 155 1.52 -10.69 7.07
CA ALA A 155 2.23 -11.63 6.24
C ALA A 155 1.49 -12.98 6.18
N LEU A 156 1.26 -13.48 4.98
CA LEU A 156 0.67 -14.81 4.75
C LEU A 156 1.73 -15.84 4.38
N GLU A 157 2.97 -15.41 4.17
CA GLU A 157 4.12 -16.25 3.86
C GLU A 157 5.31 -15.90 4.73
N THR A 158 6.21 -16.86 4.89
CA THR A 158 7.48 -16.63 5.57
C THR A 158 8.49 -15.94 4.66
N LEU A 159 9.36 -15.10 5.24
CA LEU A 159 10.46 -14.46 4.53
C LEU A 159 11.71 -14.47 5.40
N ALA A 160 12.73 -15.19 4.94
CA ALA A 160 14.01 -15.25 5.63
C ALA A 160 14.74 -13.89 5.59
N ALA A 161 15.55 -13.63 6.61
CA ALA A 161 16.43 -12.48 6.62
C ALA A 161 17.50 -12.61 5.52
N ALA A 162 17.84 -11.50 4.89
CA ALA A 162 18.87 -11.43 3.85
C ALA A 162 19.76 -10.18 4.04
N THR A 163 20.99 -10.27 3.57
CA THR A 163 21.93 -9.15 3.57
C THR A 163 22.54 -9.04 2.17
N PRO A 164 22.33 -7.91 1.46
CA PRO A 164 21.50 -6.76 1.84
C PRO A 164 20.01 -7.05 1.84
N SER A 165 19.20 -6.19 2.47
CA SER A 165 17.75 -6.25 2.40
C SER A 165 17.28 -5.97 0.97
N VAL A 166 16.41 -6.82 0.46
CA VAL A 166 15.81 -6.69 -0.87
C VAL A 166 14.28 -6.74 -0.77
N ALA A 167 13.60 -6.07 -1.68
CA ALA A 167 12.16 -6.20 -1.81
C ALA A 167 11.83 -7.50 -2.53
N THR A 168 10.91 -8.28 -1.98
CA THR A 168 10.48 -9.58 -2.50
C THR A 168 8.96 -9.59 -2.58
N ALA A 169 8.42 -10.18 -3.64
CA ALA A 169 6.99 -10.41 -3.78
C ALA A 169 6.50 -11.44 -2.77
N LYS A 170 5.50 -11.09 -1.98
CA LYS A 170 4.91 -11.93 -0.93
C LYS A 170 3.41 -11.72 -0.80
N ASP A 171 2.72 -12.78 -0.43
CA ASP A 171 1.30 -12.71 -0.16
C ASP A 171 1.04 -12.07 1.20
N VAL A 172 0.10 -11.12 1.21
CA VAL A 172 -0.29 -10.40 2.42
C VAL A 172 -1.81 -10.27 2.53
N LEU A 173 -2.30 -10.15 3.75
CA LEU A 173 -3.66 -9.71 4.01
C LEU A 173 -3.64 -8.20 4.25
N VAL A 174 -4.43 -7.46 3.49
CA VAL A 174 -4.59 -6.00 3.59
C VAL A 174 -5.83 -5.67 4.40
N LYS A 175 -5.74 -4.69 5.30
CA LYS A 175 -6.81 -4.20 6.16
C LYS A 175 -6.71 -2.68 6.35
N CYS A 176 -6.84 -1.93 5.27
CA CYS A 176 -6.67 -0.46 5.24
C CYS A 176 -8.00 0.30 5.01
N LEU A 177 -9.15 -0.36 5.24
CA LEU A 177 -10.47 0.26 5.20
C LEU A 177 -10.76 1.09 6.44
#